data_0e29825f2535643b4a64b8fee10d208e
#
_entry.id   0e29825f2535643b4a64b8fee10d208e
#
_cell.length_a   1.000
_cell.length_b   1.000
_cell.length_c   1.000
_cell.angle_alpha   90.00
_cell.angle_beta   90.00
_cell.angle_gamma   90.00
#
_symmetry.space_group_name_H-M   'P 1'
#
loop_
_entity.id
_entity.type
_entity.pdbx_description
1 polymer ?
#
loop_
_entity_poly.entity_id
_entity_poly.type
_entity_poly.pdbx_seq_one_letter_code
_entity_poly.pdbx_strand_id
1 'polypeptide(L)'
;VAEFSDRVMALSAAAWRLRAASPKPCDLPFALALFSDAERLPPVEELAAALPALEKPLAFIFRHDHLGPEERIALADSVRRIVQERGHLFKVARAQLEGADGHHKLPGAPGLLTMPAHDEDELVAAFAAQADAAFLSPIFATRSHPEAQAMGRERAVAIAQASPMPLFALGGMDEEKAAELEGTPFQGFGAIDAFAGEVS
;
A
#
# COMPACT_ATOMS: atom_id res chain seq x y z
N VAL A 1 -12.40 17.52 4.92
CA VAL A 1 -12.07 17.14 3.49
C VAL A 1 -10.77 17.78 3.05
N ALA A 2 -10.59 19.10 3.21
CA ALA A 2 -9.38 19.79 2.75
C ALA A 2 -8.11 19.23 3.43
N GLU A 3 -8.11 19.07 4.75
CA GLU A 3 -6.95 18.55 5.50
C GLU A 3 -6.58 17.12 5.12
N PHE A 4 -7.57 16.24 4.89
CA PHE A 4 -7.31 14.88 4.42
C PHE A 4 -6.76 14.87 3.00
N SER A 5 -7.33 15.68 2.11
CA SER A 5 -6.87 15.82 0.73
C SER A 5 -5.41 16.31 0.66
N ASP A 6 -5.06 17.33 1.44
CA ASP A 6 -3.69 17.88 1.51
C ASP A 6 -2.70 16.81 2.01
N ARG A 7 -3.10 16.04 3.01
CA ARG A 7 -2.32 14.92 3.54
C ARG A 7 -2.08 13.84 2.48
N VAL A 8 -3.12 13.43 1.75
CA VAL A 8 -2.98 12.43 0.68
C VAL A 8 -2.06 12.95 -0.43
N MET A 9 -2.18 14.22 -0.80
CA MET A 9 -1.28 14.85 -1.79
C MET A 9 0.17 14.87 -1.32
N ALA A 10 0.42 15.22 -0.06
CA ALA A 10 1.76 15.24 0.52
C ALA A 10 2.40 13.86 0.59
N LEU A 11 1.66 12.83 1.05
CA LEU A 11 2.09 11.43 1.05
C LEU A 11 2.39 10.92 -0.38
N SER A 12 1.54 11.27 -1.35
CA SER A 12 1.76 10.92 -2.76
C SER A 12 3.04 11.55 -3.30
N ALA A 13 3.25 12.84 -3.04
CA ALA A 13 4.48 13.53 -3.44
C ALA A 13 5.73 12.89 -2.81
N ALA A 14 5.68 12.52 -1.52
CA ALA A 14 6.78 11.84 -0.85
C ALA A 14 7.07 10.47 -1.47
N ALA A 15 6.03 9.68 -1.77
CA ALA A 15 6.19 8.37 -2.39
C ALA A 15 6.83 8.45 -3.79
N TRP A 16 6.45 9.45 -4.59
CA TRP A 16 7.03 9.66 -5.90
C TRP A 16 8.44 10.23 -5.86
N ARG A 17 8.78 11.06 -4.85
CA ARG A 17 10.18 11.47 -4.61
C ARG A 17 11.06 10.26 -4.26
N LEU A 18 10.58 9.38 -3.37
CA LEU A 18 11.27 8.15 -3.01
C LEU A 18 11.55 7.30 -4.25
N ARG A 19 10.55 7.09 -5.12
CA ARG A 19 10.73 6.37 -6.39
C ARG A 19 11.73 7.05 -7.32
N ALA A 20 11.61 8.35 -7.51
CA ALA A 20 12.51 9.10 -8.40
C ALA A 20 13.97 9.05 -7.95
N ALA A 21 14.21 8.93 -6.65
CA ALA A 21 15.55 8.78 -6.06
C ALA A 21 16.07 7.34 -6.05
N SER A 22 15.23 6.34 -6.39
CA SER A 22 15.60 4.93 -6.34
C SER A 22 16.62 4.57 -7.43
N PRO A 23 17.69 3.82 -7.11
CA PRO A 23 18.63 3.32 -8.11
C PRO A 23 18.09 2.16 -8.97
N LYS A 24 16.92 1.62 -8.64
CA LYS A 24 16.28 0.53 -9.38
C LYS A 24 15.08 1.05 -10.19
N PRO A 25 14.91 0.61 -11.46
CA PRO A 25 13.73 0.99 -12.25
C PRO A 25 12.46 0.32 -11.74
N CYS A 26 11.31 0.96 -11.96
CA CYS A 26 10.01 0.39 -11.64
C CYS A 26 8.92 1.02 -12.53
N ASP A 27 8.19 0.18 -13.27
CA ASP A 27 7.13 0.58 -14.19
C ASP A 27 5.72 0.48 -13.58
N LEU A 28 5.62 0.17 -12.28
CA LEU A 28 4.32 0.10 -11.61
C LEU A 28 3.64 1.48 -11.59
N PRO A 29 2.32 1.54 -11.85
CA PRO A 29 1.60 2.80 -12.01
C PRO A 29 1.39 3.59 -10.70
N PHE A 30 1.75 3.03 -9.55
CA PHE A 30 1.60 3.67 -8.23
C PHE A 30 2.90 3.65 -7.44
N ALA A 31 3.12 4.66 -6.61
CA ALA A 31 4.20 4.72 -5.61
C ALA A 31 3.66 4.75 -4.17
N LEU A 32 2.41 5.18 -3.98
CA LEU A 32 1.73 5.21 -2.69
C LEU A 32 0.64 4.13 -2.64
N ALA A 33 0.55 3.42 -1.51
CA ALA A 33 -0.55 2.51 -1.22
C ALA A 33 -1.26 2.88 0.09
N LEU A 34 -2.59 2.98 0.04
CA LEU A 34 -3.46 3.10 1.20
C LEU A 34 -4.04 1.72 1.51
N PHE A 35 -3.76 1.19 2.70
CA PHE A 35 -4.39 -0.03 3.20
C PHE A 35 -5.60 0.34 4.05
N SER A 36 -6.79 -0.08 3.66
CA SER A 36 -7.99 0.16 4.47
C SER A 36 -7.94 -0.61 5.79
N ASP A 37 -8.49 -0.02 6.83
CA ASP A 37 -8.52 -0.58 8.18
C ASP A 37 -9.76 -0.08 8.92
N ALA A 38 -10.62 -1.00 9.36
CA ALA A 38 -11.91 -0.66 9.96
C ALA A 38 -11.81 -0.07 11.37
N GLU A 39 -10.68 -0.27 12.05
CA GLU A 39 -10.50 0.19 13.44
C GLU A 39 -9.77 1.54 13.51
N ARG A 40 -8.93 1.83 12.51
CA ARG A 40 -8.00 2.98 12.56
C ARG A 40 -8.35 4.09 11.58
N LEU A 41 -9.12 3.79 10.56
CA LEU A 41 -9.50 4.74 9.52
C LEU A 41 -11.02 5.00 9.54
N PRO A 42 -11.48 6.12 8.98
CA PRO A 42 -12.90 6.37 8.76
C PRO A 42 -13.60 5.25 8.01
N PRO A 43 -14.95 5.19 8.00
CA PRO A 43 -15.70 4.26 7.19
C PRO A 43 -15.16 4.23 5.76
N VAL A 44 -14.95 3.01 5.24
CA VAL A 44 -14.15 2.83 4.01
C VAL A 44 -14.72 3.52 2.77
N GLU A 45 -16.03 3.65 2.67
CA GLU A 45 -16.71 4.38 1.57
C GLU A 45 -16.50 5.89 1.69
N GLU A 46 -16.54 6.44 2.91
CA GLU A 46 -16.23 7.85 3.19
C GLU A 46 -14.76 8.15 2.88
N LEU A 47 -13.86 7.27 3.31
CA LEU A 47 -12.44 7.36 3.02
C LEU A 47 -12.17 7.36 1.51
N ALA A 48 -12.81 6.45 0.77
CA ALA A 48 -12.67 6.36 -0.68
C ALA A 48 -13.23 7.62 -1.39
N ALA A 49 -14.38 8.11 -0.93
CA ALA A 49 -15.02 9.31 -1.49
C ALA A 49 -14.24 10.60 -1.22
N ALA A 50 -13.44 10.64 -0.14
CA ALA A 50 -12.61 11.78 0.22
C ALA A 50 -11.26 11.84 -0.53
N LEU A 51 -10.89 10.79 -1.28
CA LEU A 51 -9.64 10.78 -2.03
C LEU A 51 -9.59 11.92 -3.05
N PRO A 52 -8.52 12.74 -3.07
CA PRO A 52 -8.36 13.78 -4.09
C PRO A 52 -7.98 13.18 -5.44
N ALA A 53 -8.23 13.89 -6.52
CA ALA A 53 -7.59 13.58 -7.79
C ALA A 53 -6.08 13.82 -7.68
N LEU A 54 -5.29 12.86 -8.13
CA LEU A 54 -3.83 12.93 -8.15
C LEU A 54 -3.34 12.87 -9.60
N GLU A 55 -2.18 13.46 -9.89
CA GLU A 55 -1.52 13.34 -11.20
C GLU A 55 -1.21 11.88 -11.55
N LYS A 56 -0.80 11.11 -10.56
CA LYS A 56 -0.54 9.67 -10.67
C LYS A 56 -1.33 8.92 -9.60
N PRO A 57 -1.93 7.77 -9.94
CA PRO A 57 -2.81 7.06 -9.02
C PRO A 57 -2.08 6.56 -7.77
N LEU A 58 -2.80 6.48 -6.66
CA LEU A 58 -2.44 5.60 -5.56
C LEU A 58 -3.07 4.21 -5.74
N ALA A 59 -2.55 3.21 -5.02
CA ALA A 59 -3.20 1.90 -4.89
C ALA A 59 -4.00 1.85 -3.59
N PHE A 60 -5.32 1.72 -3.70
CA PHE A 60 -6.19 1.48 -2.56
C PHE A 60 -6.31 -0.04 -2.33
N ILE A 61 -5.82 -0.53 -1.18
CA ILE A 61 -5.83 -1.96 -0.84
C ILE A 61 -6.92 -2.23 0.20
N PHE A 62 -8.04 -2.80 -0.25
CA PHE A 62 -9.18 -3.14 0.57
C PHE A 62 -8.93 -4.43 1.37
N ARG A 63 -9.04 -4.37 2.71
CA ARG A 63 -8.76 -5.52 3.59
C ARG A 63 -10.00 -6.11 4.25
N HIS A 64 -10.72 -5.44 5.06
CA HIS A 64 -12.02 -5.78 5.73
C HIS A 64 -12.30 -7.28 5.91
N ASP A 65 -11.29 -8.03 6.39
CA ASP A 65 -11.35 -9.50 6.53
C ASP A 65 -12.30 -9.97 7.67
N HIS A 66 -12.78 -9.04 8.50
CA HIS A 66 -13.73 -9.32 9.60
C HIS A 66 -15.17 -9.49 9.10
N LEU A 67 -15.49 -9.06 7.88
CA LEU A 67 -16.82 -9.18 7.30
C LEU A 67 -17.06 -10.58 6.72
N GLY A 68 -18.33 -11.00 6.69
CA GLY A 68 -18.73 -12.20 5.99
C GLY A 68 -18.44 -12.11 4.47
N PRO A 69 -18.23 -13.23 3.77
CA PRO A 69 -17.78 -13.21 2.36
C PRO A 69 -18.67 -12.39 1.43
N GLU A 70 -19.99 -12.54 1.54
CA GLU A 70 -20.95 -11.83 0.68
C GLU A 70 -20.96 -10.33 0.97
N GLU A 71 -21.03 -9.95 2.25
CA GLU A 71 -20.99 -8.56 2.68
C GLU A 71 -19.68 -7.88 2.28
N ARG A 72 -18.56 -8.60 2.47
CA ARG A 72 -17.23 -8.12 2.11
C ARG A 72 -17.10 -7.84 0.62
N ILE A 73 -17.60 -8.73 -0.24
CA ILE A 73 -17.54 -8.56 -1.70
C ILE A 73 -18.46 -7.42 -2.15
N ALA A 74 -19.66 -7.31 -1.57
CA ALA A 74 -20.58 -6.21 -1.89
C ALA A 74 -19.98 -4.84 -1.52
N LEU A 75 -19.39 -4.73 -0.32
CA LEU A 75 -18.71 -3.51 0.12
C LEU A 75 -17.48 -3.23 -0.75
N ALA A 76 -16.69 -4.25 -1.07
CA ALA A 76 -15.50 -4.10 -1.92
C ALA A 76 -15.87 -3.57 -3.32
N ASP A 77 -16.97 -4.04 -3.92
CA ASP A 77 -17.45 -3.57 -5.23
C ASP A 77 -17.94 -2.12 -5.18
N SER A 78 -18.64 -1.73 -4.10
CA SER A 78 -19.04 -0.33 -3.86
C SER A 78 -17.81 0.58 -3.78
N VAL A 79 -16.86 0.24 -2.92
CA VAL A 79 -15.62 1.01 -2.73
C VAL A 79 -14.77 1.05 -4.00
N ARG A 80 -14.68 -0.06 -4.75
CA ARG A 80 -13.96 -0.14 -6.03
C ARG A 80 -14.43 0.92 -7.00
N ARG A 81 -15.74 1.04 -7.17
CA ARG A 81 -16.33 2.04 -8.09
C ARG A 81 -15.93 3.45 -7.70
N ILE A 82 -16.06 3.79 -6.41
CA ILE A 82 -15.69 5.11 -5.91
C ILE A 82 -14.21 5.40 -6.15
N VAL A 83 -13.32 4.46 -5.79
CA VAL A 83 -11.87 4.60 -5.94
C VAL A 83 -11.46 4.78 -7.40
N GLN A 84 -12.03 3.97 -8.31
CA GLN A 84 -11.74 4.04 -9.74
C GLN A 84 -12.31 5.30 -10.40
N GLU A 85 -13.49 5.78 -9.98
CA GLU A 85 -14.06 7.06 -10.41
C GLU A 85 -13.17 8.26 -10.01
N ARG A 86 -12.42 8.13 -8.91
CA ARG A 86 -11.42 9.11 -8.47
C ARG A 86 -10.08 9.01 -9.19
N GLY A 87 -9.95 8.06 -10.13
CA GLY A 87 -8.72 7.85 -10.91
C GLY A 87 -7.63 7.05 -10.20
N HIS A 88 -7.98 6.27 -9.18
CA HIS A 88 -7.05 5.44 -8.42
C HIS A 88 -7.21 3.96 -8.72
N LEU A 89 -6.19 3.17 -8.35
CA LEU A 89 -6.20 1.72 -8.51
C LEU A 89 -6.85 1.07 -7.29
N PHE A 90 -7.79 0.16 -7.54
CA PHE A 90 -8.41 -0.63 -6.49
C PHE A 90 -7.87 -2.06 -6.49
N LYS A 91 -7.39 -2.50 -5.34
CA LYS A 91 -6.91 -3.86 -5.07
C LYS A 91 -7.65 -4.45 -3.90
N VAL A 92 -8.04 -5.71 -4.01
CA VAL A 92 -8.66 -6.44 -2.90
C VAL A 92 -7.68 -7.45 -2.32
N ALA A 93 -7.63 -7.54 -0.98
CA ALA A 93 -6.77 -8.50 -0.31
C ALA A 93 -7.48 -9.85 -0.12
N ARG A 94 -6.80 -10.95 -0.37
CA ARG A 94 -7.25 -12.34 -0.07
C ARG A 94 -8.61 -12.75 -0.65
N ALA A 95 -9.12 -12.02 -1.60
CA ALA A 95 -10.38 -12.34 -2.29
C ALA A 95 -10.26 -11.94 -3.75
N GLN A 96 -11.01 -12.60 -4.62
CA GLN A 96 -11.14 -12.21 -6.01
C GLN A 96 -12.37 -11.32 -6.19
N LEU A 97 -12.20 -10.23 -6.94
CA LEU A 97 -13.27 -9.32 -7.30
C LEU A 97 -13.14 -8.96 -8.78
N GLU A 98 -14.20 -9.14 -9.53
CA GLU A 98 -14.25 -8.72 -10.94
C GLU A 98 -14.14 -7.20 -11.05
N GLY A 99 -13.35 -6.73 -12.01
CA GLY A 99 -13.10 -5.30 -12.23
C GLY A 99 -12.11 -4.65 -11.28
N ALA A 100 -11.54 -5.38 -10.32
CA ALA A 100 -10.40 -4.88 -9.54
C ALA A 100 -9.15 -4.75 -10.43
N ASP A 101 -8.34 -3.71 -10.20
CA ASP A 101 -7.08 -3.50 -10.92
C ASP A 101 -5.99 -4.50 -10.49
N GLY A 102 -6.21 -5.17 -9.40
CA GLY A 102 -5.32 -6.22 -8.91
C GLY A 102 -5.68 -6.74 -7.53
N HIS A 103 -4.78 -7.57 -6.99
CA HIS A 103 -5.01 -8.28 -5.75
C HIS A 103 -3.79 -8.16 -4.81
N HIS A 104 -4.06 -8.25 -3.52
CA HIS A 104 -3.02 -8.33 -2.50
C HIS A 104 -3.13 -9.68 -1.77
N LYS A 105 -2.01 -10.41 -1.70
CA LYS A 105 -1.94 -11.72 -1.03
C LYS A 105 -2.92 -12.77 -1.63
N LEU A 106 -3.07 -12.77 -2.96
CA LEU A 106 -3.89 -13.75 -3.68
C LEU A 106 -3.21 -14.12 -5.01
N PRO A 107 -2.22 -15.02 -5.02
CA PRO A 107 -1.58 -15.51 -6.23
C PRO A 107 -2.56 -16.15 -7.22
N GLY A 108 -2.32 -15.95 -8.51
CA GLY A 108 -3.16 -16.50 -9.59
C GLY A 108 -4.43 -15.71 -9.90
N ALA A 109 -4.78 -14.68 -9.13
CA ALA A 109 -5.85 -13.76 -9.47
C ALA A 109 -5.40 -12.77 -10.58
N PRO A 110 -6.32 -12.27 -11.41
CA PRO A 110 -5.97 -11.37 -12.51
C PRO A 110 -5.55 -9.98 -12.01
N GLY A 111 -4.81 -9.23 -12.87
CA GLY A 111 -4.33 -7.89 -12.57
C GLY A 111 -3.06 -7.87 -11.73
N LEU A 112 -2.70 -6.71 -11.20
CA LEU A 112 -1.46 -6.51 -10.44
C LEU A 112 -1.47 -7.28 -9.13
N LEU A 113 -0.54 -8.21 -8.94
CA LEU A 113 -0.35 -8.94 -7.69
C LEU A 113 0.67 -8.24 -6.79
N THR A 114 0.29 -7.94 -5.56
CA THR A 114 1.23 -7.55 -4.51
C THR A 114 1.19 -8.52 -3.34
N MET A 115 2.36 -8.77 -2.73
CA MET A 115 2.50 -9.68 -1.59
C MET A 115 3.08 -8.95 -0.38
N PRO A 116 2.75 -9.34 0.85
CA PRO A 116 3.50 -8.91 2.02
C PRO A 116 4.81 -9.68 2.09
N ALA A 117 5.82 -9.11 2.75
CA ALA A 117 7.02 -9.81 3.16
C ALA A 117 7.54 -9.25 4.48
N HIS A 118 7.99 -10.12 5.37
CA HIS A 118 8.54 -9.77 6.67
C HIS A 118 10.03 -10.12 6.77
N ASP A 119 10.51 -10.93 5.84
CA ASP A 119 11.89 -11.40 5.73
C ASP A 119 12.25 -11.78 4.28
N GLU A 120 13.46 -12.27 4.11
CA GLU A 120 14.00 -12.70 2.82
C GLU A 120 13.30 -13.94 2.27
N ASP A 121 12.88 -14.88 3.13
CA ASP A 121 12.21 -16.13 2.70
C ASP A 121 10.81 -15.82 2.14
N GLU A 122 10.08 -14.92 2.76
CA GLU A 122 8.79 -14.45 2.25
C GLU A 122 8.93 -13.66 0.94
N LEU A 123 10.04 -12.93 0.74
CA LEU A 123 10.33 -12.31 -0.55
C LEU A 123 10.60 -13.33 -1.64
N VAL A 124 11.33 -14.41 -1.35
CA VAL A 124 11.53 -15.52 -2.29
C VAL A 124 10.19 -16.16 -2.66
N ALA A 125 9.30 -16.34 -1.67
CA ALA A 125 7.97 -16.88 -1.91
C ALA A 125 7.11 -15.92 -2.76
N ALA A 126 7.17 -14.61 -2.51
CA ALA A 126 6.48 -13.61 -3.31
C ALA A 126 6.96 -13.58 -4.76
N PHE A 127 8.28 -13.67 -4.96
CA PHE A 127 8.88 -13.76 -6.30
C PHE A 127 8.47 -15.05 -7.03
N ALA A 128 8.48 -16.18 -6.34
CA ALA A 128 8.03 -17.47 -6.90
C ALA A 128 6.52 -17.45 -7.25
N ALA A 129 5.72 -16.69 -6.52
CA ALA A 129 4.31 -16.45 -6.82
C ALA A 129 4.07 -15.47 -7.98
N GLN A 130 5.14 -14.99 -8.63
CA GLN A 130 5.11 -14.01 -9.71
C GLN A 130 4.40 -12.69 -9.31
N ALA A 131 4.62 -12.25 -8.07
CA ALA A 131 4.12 -10.94 -7.65
C ALA A 131 4.84 -9.81 -8.38
N ASP A 132 4.10 -8.76 -8.74
CA ASP A 132 4.63 -7.56 -9.38
C ASP A 132 5.43 -6.70 -8.40
N ALA A 133 5.10 -6.77 -7.11
CA ALA A 133 5.81 -6.11 -6.03
C ALA A 133 5.54 -6.77 -4.68
N ALA A 134 6.41 -6.49 -3.69
CA ALA A 134 6.15 -6.84 -2.30
C ALA A 134 6.20 -5.62 -1.38
N PHE A 135 5.40 -5.66 -0.30
CA PHE A 135 5.46 -4.71 0.80
C PHE A 135 6.28 -5.31 1.93
N LEU A 136 7.48 -4.77 2.15
CA LEU A 136 8.37 -5.18 3.24
C LEU A 136 7.98 -4.48 4.54
N SER A 137 7.68 -5.24 5.59
CA SER A 137 7.17 -4.71 6.86
C SER A 137 7.54 -5.57 8.08
N PRO A 138 7.52 -5.02 9.31
CA PRO A 138 7.48 -3.59 9.59
C PRO A 138 8.88 -2.96 9.53
N ILE A 139 9.06 -1.88 8.77
CA ILE A 139 10.38 -1.21 8.71
C ILE A 139 10.60 -0.36 9.96
N PHE A 140 9.62 0.48 10.32
CA PHE A 140 9.64 1.31 11.51
C PHE A 140 8.60 0.82 12.53
N ALA A 141 8.73 1.26 13.78
CA ALA A 141 7.75 0.95 14.81
C ALA A 141 6.35 1.40 14.39
N THR A 142 5.36 0.57 14.64
CA THR A 142 3.97 0.81 14.23
C THR A 142 3.01 0.54 15.37
N ARG A 143 1.93 1.31 15.43
CA ARG A 143 0.85 1.11 16.41
C ARG A 143 0.08 -0.20 16.17
N SER A 144 0.09 -0.72 14.94
CA SER A 144 -0.64 -1.94 14.56
C SER A 144 -0.13 -3.19 15.27
N HIS A 145 1.16 -3.24 15.51
CA HIS A 145 1.84 -4.37 16.14
C HIS A 145 2.93 -3.83 17.06
N PRO A 146 2.56 -3.24 18.22
CA PRO A 146 3.52 -2.65 19.14
C PRO A 146 4.53 -3.67 19.68
N GLU A 147 4.17 -4.96 19.70
CA GLU A 147 5.03 -6.08 20.10
C GLU A 147 5.96 -6.55 18.95
N ALA A 148 5.66 -6.19 17.69
CA ALA A 148 6.51 -6.57 16.56
C ALA A 148 7.75 -5.69 16.53
N GLN A 149 8.90 -6.32 16.64
CA GLN A 149 10.17 -5.62 16.50
C GLN A 149 10.32 -5.07 15.08
N ALA A 150 10.43 -3.74 14.95
CA ALA A 150 10.73 -3.11 13.68
C ALA A 150 12.08 -3.63 13.16
N MET A 151 12.13 -3.92 11.87
CA MET A 151 13.36 -4.45 11.25
C MET A 151 14.48 -3.40 11.20
N GLY A 152 14.12 -2.13 11.19
CA GLY A 152 15.03 -1.01 11.08
C GLY A 152 15.46 -0.72 9.65
N ARG A 153 15.87 0.54 9.43
CA ARG A 153 16.24 1.04 8.09
C ARG A 153 17.39 0.24 7.46
N GLU A 154 18.45 -0.03 8.21
CA GLU A 154 19.65 -0.69 7.65
C GLU A 154 19.35 -2.07 7.08
N ARG A 155 18.66 -2.92 7.85
CA ARG A 155 18.26 -4.26 7.41
C ARG A 155 17.28 -4.18 6.24
N ALA A 156 16.29 -3.30 6.31
CA ALA A 156 15.31 -3.12 5.24
C ALA A 156 15.97 -2.71 3.91
N VAL A 157 16.95 -1.80 3.95
CA VAL A 157 17.71 -1.39 2.76
C VAL A 157 18.56 -2.53 2.22
N ALA A 158 19.23 -3.32 3.08
CA ALA A 158 20.01 -4.48 2.65
C ALA A 158 19.11 -5.51 1.91
N ILE A 159 17.94 -5.82 2.46
CA ILE A 159 16.96 -6.68 1.82
C ILE A 159 16.50 -6.08 0.46
N ALA A 160 16.21 -4.79 0.42
CA ALA A 160 15.77 -4.12 -0.81
C ALA A 160 16.86 -4.10 -1.89
N GLN A 161 18.13 -4.00 -1.51
CA GLN A 161 19.26 -4.10 -2.44
C GLN A 161 19.35 -5.49 -3.08
N ALA A 162 19.17 -6.55 -2.30
CA ALA A 162 19.23 -7.93 -2.75
C ALA A 162 17.97 -8.40 -3.49
N SER A 163 16.84 -7.72 -3.32
CA SER A 163 15.55 -8.14 -3.89
C SER A 163 15.57 -8.18 -5.41
N PRO A 164 15.07 -9.26 -6.04
CA PRO A 164 14.92 -9.37 -7.49
C PRO A 164 13.67 -8.66 -8.02
N MET A 165 12.83 -8.14 -7.13
CA MET A 165 11.54 -7.54 -7.48
C MET A 165 11.36 -6.16 -6.82
N PRO A 166 10.44 -5.30 -7.32
CA PRO A 166 10.13 -4.03 -6.70
C PRO A 166 9.66 -4.18 -5.27
N LEU A 167 10.24 -3.41 -4.32
CA LEU A 167 9.81 -3.37 -2.93
C LEU A 167 9.23 -2.01 -2.57
N PHE A 168 8.17 -2.07 -1.80
CA PHE A 168 7.52 -0.94 -1.14
C PHE A 168 7.73 -1.05 0.37
N ALA A 169 8.03 0.07 1.00
CA ALA A 169 8.16 0.15 2.44
C ALA A 169 6.78 0.10 3.12
N LEU A 170 6.63 -0.64 4.23
CA LEU A 170 5.41 -0.65 5.03
C LEU A 170 5.75 -0.76 6.52
N GLY A 171 4.85 -0.26 7.37
CA GLY A 171 5.02 -0.22 8.83
C GLY A 171 5.68 1.07 9.31
N GLY A 172 4.89 1.90 10.00
CA GLY A 172 5.31 3.18 10.54
C GLY A 172 5.67 4.23 9.49
N MET A 173 5.17 4.10 8.26
CA MET A 173 5.50 4.99 7.16
C MET A 173 4.65 6.25 7.17
N ASP A 174 5.31 7.37 6.97
CA ASP A 174 4.79 8.72 6.75
C ASP A 174 5.75 9.48 5.80
N GLU A 175 5.56 10.78 5.65
CA GLU A 175 6.41 11.63 4.79
C GLU A 175 7.85 11.73 5.28
N GLU A 176 8.05 11.83 6.61
CA GLU A 176 9.37 11.93 7.23
C GLU A 176 10.15 10.61 7.03
N LYS A 177 9.50 9.48 7.30
CA LYS A 177 10.09 8.15 7.10
C LYS A 177 10.35 7.84 5.62
N ALA A 178 9.52 8.33 4.73
CA ALA A 178 9.77 8.22 3.28
C ALA A 178 11.05 8.98 2.88
N ALA A 179 11.26 10.19 3.43
CA ALA A 179 12.48 10.96 3.18
C ALA A 179 13.75 10.25 3.69
N GLU A 180 13.67 9.54 4.83
CA GLU A 180 14.79 8.73 5.33
C GLU A 180 15.19 7.59 4.38
N LEU A 181 14.28 7.14 3.50
CA LEU A 181 14.52 6.07 2.54
C LEU A 181 14.88 6.58 1.13
N GLU A 182 14.91 7.88 0.87
CA GLU A 182 15.34 8.42 -0.43
C GLU A 182 16.76 7.97 -0.80
N GLY A 183 16.99 7.66 -2.07
CA GLY A 183 18.24 7.09 -2.55
C GLY A 183 18.43 5.59 -2.28
N THR A 184 17.44 4.93 -1.69
CA THR A 184 17.42 3.47 -1.49
C THR A 184 16.63 2.75 -2.59
N PRO A 185 16.71 1.41 -2.71
CA PRO A 185 15.99 0.67 -3.76
C PRO A 185 14.46 0.60 -3.61
N PHE A 186 13.87 1.18 -2.57
CA PHE A 186 12.42 1.19 -2.42
C PHE A 186 11.73 1.98 -3.54
N GLN A 187 10.56 1.49 -3.97
CA GLN A 187 9.79 2.01 -5.08
C GLN A 187 8.57 2.85 -4.65
N GLY A 188 8.46 3.11 -3.37
CA GLY A 188 7.36 3.80 -2.74
C GLY A 188 7.05 3.18 -1.39
N PHE A 189 5.88 3.50 -0.86
CA PHE A 189 5.46 2.95 0.43
C PHE A 189 3.95 2.75 0.55
N GLY A 190 3.58 1.91 1.51
CA GLY A 190 2.21 1.76 1.98
C GLY A 190 2.05 2.35 3.37
N ALA A 191 0.87 2.85 3.69
CA ALA A 191 0.54 3.39 5.00
C ALA A 191 -0.91 3.08 5.41
N ILE A 192 -1.17 3.20 6.71
CA ILE A 192 -2.49 3.16 7.33
C ILE A 192 -2.64 4.39 8.22
N ASP A 193 -1.87 4.47 9.32
CA ASP A 193 -2.00 5.53 10.31
C ASP A 193 -1.69 6.93 9.75
N ALA A 194 -0.86 7.04 8.71
CA ALA A 194 -0.61 8.30 8.01
C ALA A 194 -1.87 8.85 7.30
N PHE A 195 -2.88 8.02 7.06
CA PHE A 195 -4.18 8.43 6.53
C PHE A 195 -5.24 8.63 7.62
N ALA A 196 -4.91 8.41 8.90
CA ALA A 196 -5.85 8.60 9.99
C ALA A 196 -6.21 10.10 10.15
N GLY A 197 -7.45 10.36 10.55
CA GLY A 197 -8.00 11.69 10.74
C GLY A 197 -9.38 11.85 10.13
N GLU A 198 -10.01 12.98 10.36
CA GLU A 198 -11.34 13.26 9.83
C GLU A 198 -11.30 13.47 8.31
N VAL A 199 -12.29 12.93 7.61
CA VAL A 199 -12.51 13.08 6.16
C VAL A 199 -13.69 14.00 5.84
N SER A 200 -14.30 14.55 6.89
CA SER A 200 -15.47 15.48 6.82
C SER A 200 -15.12 16.88 6.32
#